data_673280fddfd4e50268058ab4903ff487
#
_entry.id   673280fddfd4e50268058ab4903ff487
#
_cell.length_a   1.000
_cell.length_b   1.000
_cell.length_c   1.000
_cell.angle_alpha   90.00
_cell.angle_beta   90.00
_cell.angle_gamma   90.00
#
_symmetry.space_group_name_H-M   'P 1'
#
loop_
_entity.id
_entity.type
_entity.pdbx_description
1 polymer ?
#
loop_
_entity_poly.entity_id
_entity_poly.type
_entity_poly.pdbx_seq_one_letter_code
_entity_poly.pdbx_strand_id
1 'polypeptide(L)'
;MHSSIEEMYDFQDKGGRHLALRPEQTASVVRAFAEHRPNIPWKAWYTGPNFRYERAQKGRLRQFSQVGVEALGTEDPYLDVEVMALAWRFYERLGLSQIKLEINSLGNKDDRVLFI
;
A
#
# COMPACT_ATOMS: atom_id res chain seq x y z
N MET A 1 -6.96 10.57 -8.19
CA MET A 1 -5.86 9.88 -7.51
C MET A 1 -4.78 10.94 -7.26
N HIS A 2 -4.76 11.54 -6.08
CA HIS A 2 -3.61 12.38 -5.70
C HIS A 2 -2.39 11.48 -5.67
N SER A 3 -1.40 11.81 -6.48
CA SER A 3 -0.18 11.02 -6.48
C SER A 3 0.53 11.26 -5.16
N SER A 4 0.90 10.20 -4.48
CA SER A 4 1.69 10.25 -3.25
C SER A 4 3.01 11.02 -3.42
N ILE A 5 3.39 11.30 -4.66
CA ILE A 5 4.59 12.05 -5.02
C ILE A 5 4.47 13.54 -4.67
N GLU A 6 3.28 14.13 -4.83
CA GLU A 6 3.05 15.55 -4.51
C GLU A 6 3.08 15.85 -3.00
N GLU A 7 2.93 14.82 -2.18
CA GLU A 7 2.90 14.93 -0.72
C GLU A 7 4.17 14.37 -0.06
N MET A 8 5.23 14.12 -0.83
CA MET A 8 6.49 13.63 -0.28
C MET A 8 7.27 14.73 0.41
N TYR A 9 7.84 14.40 1.58
CA TYR A 9 8.91 15.17 2.17
C TYR A 9 10.21 14.89 1.42
N ASP A 10 10.78 15.89 0.83
CA ASP A 10 12.07 15.80 0.15
C ASP A 10 13.02 16.90 0.61
N PHE A 11 14.31 16.61 0.61
CA PHE A 11 15.34 17.51 1.10
C PHE A 11 16.71 17.07 0.59
N GLN A 12 17.71 17.91 0.79
CA GLN A 12 19.10 17.56 0.51
C GLN A 12 19.86 17.30 1.81
N ASP A 13 20.75 16.31 1.80
CA ASP A 13 21.65 16.09 2.90
C ASP A 13 22.84 17.09 2.83
N LYS A 14 23.74 17.02 3.81
CA LYS A 14 24.93 17.88 3.86
C LYS A 14 25.89 17.65 2.69
N GLY A 15 25.83 16.48 2.05
CA GLY A 15 26.62 16.13 0.87
C GLY A 15 25.96 16.54 -0.45
N GLY A 16 24.81 17.20 -0.42
CA GLY A 16 24.06 17.63 -1.59
C GLY A 16 23.23 16.55 -2.27
N ARG A 17 23.07 15.37 -1.63
CA ARG A 17 22.23 14.28 -2.16
C ARG A 17 20.77 14.56 -1.90
N HIS A 18 19.94 14.32 -2.90
CA HIS A 18 18.49 14.45 -2.78
C HIS A 18 17.94 13.23 -2.04
N LEU A 19 17.25 13.47 -0.94
CA LEU A 19 16.63 12.45 -0.10
C LEU A 19 15.14 12.72 0.03
N ALA A 20 14.38 11.67 0.28
CA ALA A 20 12.96 11.75 0.56
C ALA A 20 12.58 10.82 1.70
N LEU A 21 11.55 11.18 2.45
CA LEU A 21 10.91 10.28 3.39
C LEU A 21 9.82 9.48 2.67
N ARG A 22 9.74 8.20 2.97
CA ARG A 22 8.79 7.32 2.29
C ARG A 22 7.34 7.68 2.61
N PRO A 23 6.47 7.91 1.61
CA PRO A 23 5.05 8.15 1.82
C PRO A 23 4.23 6.86 1.91
N GLU A 24 4.79 5.75 1.42
CA GLU A 24 4.20 4.41 1.37
C GLU A 24 5.31 3.37 1.28
N GLN A 25 4.98 2.11 1.42
CA GLN A 25 5.99 1.04 1.42
C GLN A 25 5.84 0.06 0.25
N THR A 26 4.76 0.11 -0.49
CA THR A 26 4.50 -0.78 -1.63
C THR A 26 5.62 -0.70 -2.67
N ALA A 27 6.06 0.50 -3.04
CA ALA A 27 7.15 0.68 -4.00
C ALA A 27 8.46 0.04 -3.55
N SER A 28 8.78 0.13 -2.26
CA SER A 28 9.97 -0.51 -1.69
C SER A 28 9.89 -2.04 -1.72
N VAL A 29 8.71 -2.59 -1.43
CA VAL A 29 8.48 -4.05 -1.49
C VAL A 29 8.56 -4.56 -2.92
N VAL A 30 7.97 -3.86 -3.87
CA VAL A 30 8.05 -4.20 -5.30
C VAL A 30 9.49 -4.14 -5.81
N ARG A 31 10.26 -3.14 -5.38
CA ARG A 31 11.69 -3.06 -5.72
C ARG A 31 12.47 -4.24 -5.15
N ALA A 32 12.23 -4.61 -3.90
CA ALA A 32 12.86 -5.78 -3.27
C ALA A 32 12.54 -7.07 -4.06
N PHE A 33 11.29 -7.23 -4.48
CA PHE A 33 10.86 -8.33 -5.34
C PHE A 33 11.64 -8.35 -6.66
N ALA A 34 11.76 -7.22 -7.33
CA ALA A 34 12.47 -7.11 -8.59
C ALA A 34 13.98 -7.40 -8.46
N GLU A 35 14.59 -6.98 -7.35
CA GLU A 35 16.02 -7.19 -7.08
C GLU A 35 16.34 -8.64 -6.69
N HIS A 36 15.54 -9.23 -5.83
CA HIS A 36 15.80 -10.56 -5.23
C HIS A 36 15.16 -11.72 -5.99
N ARG A 37 14.18 -11.46 -6.83
CA ARG A 37 13.47 -12.45 -7.65
C ARG A 37 13.07 -13.71 -6.88
N PRO A 38 12.32 -13.58 -5.78
CA PRO A 38 11.90 -14.72 -4.98
C PRO A 38 10.92 -15.61 -5.75
N ASN A 39 10.69 -16.81 -5.24
CA ASN A 39 9.65 -17.70 -5.78
C ASN A 39 8.26 -17.04 -5.71
N ILE A 40 7.46 -17.27 -6.71
CA ILE A 40 6.09 -16.76 -6.82
C ILE A 40 5.06 -17.86 -6.54
N PRO A 41 3.88 -17.53 -5.96
CA PRO A 41 3.49 -16.19 -5.47
C PRO A 41 4.34 -15.79 -4.26
N TRP A 42 4.80 -14.55 -4.25
CA TRP A 42 5.56 -14.02 -3.11
C TRP A 42 4.66 -13.16 -2.23
N LYS A 43 4.61 -13.51 -0.95
CA LYS A 43 3.79 -12.85 0.05
C LYS A 43 4.71 -12.20 1.06
N ALA A 44 4.57 -10.91 1.23
CA ALA A 44 5.38 -10.12 2.16
C ALA A 44 4.49 -9.27 3.05
N TRP A 45 4.94 -9.00 4.25
CA TRP A 45 4.31 -8.04 5.13
C TRP A 45 5.34 -7.02 5.60
N TYR A 46 4.87 -5.87 5.97
CA TYR A 46 5.71 -4.80 6.48
C TYR A 46 4.98 -4.00 7.55
N THR A 47 5.76 -3.35 8.39
CA THR A 47 5.25 -2.37 9.35
C THR A 47 6.28 -1.28 9.55
N GLY A 48 5.84 -0.09 9.87
CA GLY A 48 6.71 1.03 10.16
C GLY A 48 6.09 2.38 9.84
N PRO A 49 6.85 3.44 10.08
CA PRO A 49 6.38 4.79 9.86
C PRO A 49 6.43 5.17 8.37
N ASN A 50 5.42 5.93 7.96
CA ASN A 50 5.36 6.64 6.69
C ASN A 50 5.16 8.12 6.93
N PHE A 51 5.48 8.94 5.92
CA PHE A 51 5.50 10.40 6.04
C PHE A 51 4.82 11.02 4.83
N ARG A 52 3.79 11.84 5.08
CA ARG A 52 3.08 12.58 4.03
C ARG A 52 2.87 14.01 4.44
N TYR A 53 3.22 14.94 3.56
CA TYR A 53 2.93 16.35 3.75
C TYR A 53 1.48 16.64 3.39
N GLU A 54 0.57 16.12 4.21
CA GLU A 54 -0.86 16.34 4.07
C GLU A 54 -1.31 17.53 4.91
N ARG A 55 -2.44 18.11 4.52
CA ARG A 55 -3.12 19.09 5.35
C ARG A 55 -3.51 18.43 6.67
N ALA A 56 -3.01 18.96 7.78
CA ALA A 56 -3.30 18.42 9.10
C ALA A 56 -4.77 18.53 9.42
N GLN A 57 -5.41 17.42 9.76
CA GLN A 57 -6.78 17.34 10.24
C GLN A 57 -6.95 16.11 11.11
N LYS A 58 -8.08 15.99 11.79
CA LYS A 58 -8.36 14.84 12.67
C LYS A 58 -8.27 13.52 11.90
N GLY A 59 -7.43 12.61 12.39
CA GLY A 59 -7.21 11.30 11.78
C GLY A 59 -6.22 11.28 10.60
N ARG A 60 -5.67 12.44 10.21
CA ARG A 60 -4.62 12.53 9.18
C ARG A 60 -3.35 13.11 9.78
N LEU A 61 -2.40 12.24 10.04
CA LEU A 61 -1.11 12.58 10.59
C LEU A 61 -0.08 12.68 9.45
N ARG A 62 0.89 13.57 9.61
CA ARG A 62 2.03 13.68 8.68
C ARG A 62 3.03 12.54 8.86
N GLN A 63 3.17 12.04 10.08
CA GLN A 63 3.84 10.79 10.39
C GLN A 63 2.83 9.82 10.95
N PHE A 64 2.76 8.63 10.38
CA PHE A 64 1.84 7.57 10.81
C PHE A 64 2.50 6.22 10.65
N SER A 65 2.07 5.24 11.43
CA SER A 65 2.50 3.86 11.30
C SER A 65 1.50 3.08 10.46
N GLN A 66 2.02 2.20 9.63
CA GLN A 66 1.23 1.34 8.77
C GLN A 66 1.68 -0.10 8.91
N VAL A 67 0.74 -1.03 8.91
CA VAL A 67 0.98 -2.43 8.63
C VAL A 67 0.36 -2.75 7.28
N GLY A 68 1.08 -3.49 6.46
CA GLY A 68 0.61 -3.84 5.15
C GLY A 68 1.08 -5.20 4.69
N VAL A 69 0.43 -5.72 3.69
CA VAL A 69 0.81 -6.96 3.01
C VAL A 69 0.80 -6.74 1.51
N GLU A 70 1.70 -7.42 0.84
CA GLU A 70 1.78 -7.45 -0.62
C GLU A 70 1.85 -8.91 -1.07
N ALA A 71 1.10 -9.24 -2.10
CA ALA A 71 1.11 -10.56 -2.71
C ALA A 71 1.38 -10.38 -4.21
N LEU A 72 2.49 -10.90 -4.68
CA LEU A 72 3.01 -10.63 -6.01
C LEU A 72 3.25 -11.93 -6.79
N GLY A 73 3.09 -11.85 -8.11
CA GLY A 73 3.51 -12.89 -9.04
C GLY A 73 2.42 -13.86 -9.48
N THR A 74 1.14 -13.56 -9.25
CA THR A 74 0.03 -14.36 -9.78
C THR A 74 -1.19 -13.49 -10.08
N GLU A 75 -1.98 -13.93 -11.05
CA GLU A 75 -3.28 -13.34 -11.40
C GLU A 75 -4.46 -14.11 -10.78
N ASP A 76 -4.18 -15.10 -9.91
CA ASP A 76 -5.20 -15.93 -9.28
C ASP A 76 -6.10 -15.08 -8.36
N PRO A 77 -7.42 -15.00 -8.63
CA PRO A 77 -8.34 -14.21 -7.82
C PRO A 77 -8.48 -14.74 -6.39
N TYR A 78 -8.16 -15.98 -6.12
CA TYR A 78 -8.14 -16.52 -4.75
C TYR A 78 -7.08 -15.84 -3.87
N LEU A 79 -6.01 -15.34 -4.46
CA LEU A 79 -5.01 -14.57 -3.72
C LEU A 79 -5.57 -13.22 -3.26
N ASP A 80 -6.39 -12.58 -4.07
CA ASP A 80 -7.09 -11.36 -3.67
C ASP A 80 -8.03 -11.62 -2.49
N VAL A 81 -8.75 -12.74 -2.53
CA VAL A 81 -9.62 -13.18 -1.43
C VAL A 81 -8.82 -13.45 -0.15
N GLU A 82 -7.65 -14.09 -0.26
CA GLU A 82 -6.76 -14.34 0.87
C GLU A 82 -6.32 -13.03 1.55
N VAL A 83 -5.93 -12.03 0.77
CA VAL A 83 -5.52 -10.71 1.29
C VAL A 83 -6.69 -10.00 1.97
N MET A 84 -7.87 -10.01 1.37
CA MET A 84 -9.07 -9.44 1.97
C MET A 84 -9.45 -10.14 3.29
N ALA A 85 -9.40 -11.47 3.30
CA ALA A 85 -9.69 -12.26 4.50
C ALA A 85 -8.67 -12.00 5.62
N LEU A 86 -7.40 -11.81 5.26
CA LEU A 86 -6.35 -11.47 6.22
C LEU A 86 -6.63 -10.12 6.89
N ALA A 87 -7.00 -9.10 6.11
CA ALA A 87 -7.35 -7.79 6.63
C ALA A 87 -8.59 -7.86 7.55
N TRP A 88 -9.60 -8.60 7.15
CA TRP A 88 -10.80 -8.82 7.95
C TRP A 88 -10.48 -9.44 9.31
N ARG A 89 -9.72 -10.54 9.32
CA ARG A 89 -9.30 -11.25 10.53
C ARG A 89 -8.41 -10.40 11.43
N PHE A 90 -7.57 -9.55 10.83
CA PHE A 90 -6.74 -8.60 11.57
C PHE A 90 -7.60 -7.63 12.38
N TYR A 91 -8.63 -7.04 11.76
CA TYR A 91 -9.56 -6.15 12.46
C TYR A 91 -10.39 -6.87 13.51
N GLU A 92 -10.83 -8.09 13.24
CA GLU A 92 -11.54 -8.91 14.24
C GLU A 92 -10.67 -9.14 15.50
N ARG A 93 -9.42 -9.49 15.31
CA ARG A 93 -8.47 -9.69 16.41
C ARG A 93 -8.17 -8.42 17.20
N LEU A 94 -8.29 -7.26 16.58
CA LEU A 94 -8.21 -5.97 17.27
C LEU A 94 -9.49 -5.60 18.03
N GLY A 95 -10.54 -6.41 17.93
CA GLY A 95 -11.82 -6.17 18.59
C GLY A 95 -12.75 -5.22 17.85
N LEU A 96 -12.48 -4.95 16.57
CA LEU A 96 -13.33 -4.11 15.75
C LEU A 96 -14.48 -4.96 15.18
N SER A 97 -15.71 -4.69 15.63
CA SER A 97 -16.91 -5.45 15.23
C SER A 97 -17.79 -4.73 14.22
N GLN A 98 -17.67 -3.41 14.09
CA GLN A 98 -18.48 -2.59 13.21
C GLN A 98 -17.70 -2.18 11.95
N ILE A 99 -17.23 -3.17 11.22
CA ILE A 99 -16.50 -2.97 9.97
C ILE A 99 -17.31 -3.51 8.79
N LYS A 100 -17.11 -2.88 7.65
CA LYS A 100 -17.76 -3.26 6.38
C LYS A 100 -16.70 -3.43 5.32
N LEU A 101 -16.77 -4.54 4.59
CA LEU A 101 -15.91 -4.76 3.42
C LEU A 101 -16.64 -4.25 2.18
N GLU A 102 -16.04 -3.30 1.51
CA GLU A 102 -16.50 -2.81 0.22
C GLU A 102 -15.49 -3.21 -0.85
N ILE A 103 -15.98 -3.85 -1.90
CA ILE A 103 -15.14 -4.38 -2.98
C ILE A 103 -15.47 -3.65 -4.27
N ASN A 104 -14.44 -3.29 -5.01
CA ASN A 104 -14.54 -2.70 -6.33
C ASN A 104 -13.51 -3.32 -7.26
N SER A 105 -13.79 -3.33 -8.55
CA SER A 105 -12.86 -3.76 -9.59
C SER A 105 -12.74 -2.67 -10.64
N LEU A 106 -11.53 -2.33 -11.02
CA LEU A 106 -11.28 -1.35 -12.06
C LEU A 106 -11.30 -1.96 -13.48
N GLY A 107 -11.19 -3.29 -13.59
CA GLY A 107 -11.06 -3.97 -14.87
C GLY A 107 -9.81 -3.58 -15.66
N ASN A 108 -9.72 -4.04 -16.88
CA ASN A 108 -8.74 -3.61 -17.86
C ASN A 108 -9.29 -2.44 -18.72
N LYS A 109 -8.54 -2.01 -19.73
CA LYS A 109 -8.98 -0.91 -20.63
C LYS A 109 -10.26 -1.27 -21.39
N ASP A 110 -10.40 -2.53 -21.79
CA ASP A 110 -11.54 -2.99 -22.60
C ASP A 110 -12.79 -3.09 -21.73
N ASP A 111 -12.64 -3.57 -20.49
CA ASP A 111 -13.73 -3.62 -19.52
C ASP A 111 -14.27 -2.23 -19.19
N ARG A 112 -13.41 -1.23 -19.10
CA ARG A 112 -13.82 0.17 -18.79
C ARG A 112 -14.68 0.79 -19.87
N VAL A 113 -14.49 0.41 -21.12
CA VAL A 113 -15.30 0.92 -22.23
C VAL A 113 -16.74 0.42 -22.16
N LEU A 114 -16.99 -0.72 -21.51
CA LEU A 114 -18.32 -1.29 -21.35
C LEU A 114 -19.15 -0.65 -20.22
N PHE A 115 -18.54 0.17 -19.38
CA PHE A 115 -19.17 0.83 -18.22
C PHE A 115 -19.45 2.32 -18.39
N ILE A 116 -19.28 2.87 -19.62
CA ILE A 116 -19.58 4.28 -19.92
C ILE A 116 -20.94 4.41 -20.61
#